data_604d939de7e43aa8ba7e4e97be70f7bc
#
_entry.id   604d939de7e43aa8ba7e4e97be70f7bc
#
_cell.length_a   1.000
_cell.length_b   1.000
_cell.length_c   1.000
_cell.angle_alpha   90.00
_cell.angle_beta   90.00
_cell.angle_gamma   90.00
#
_symmetry.space_group_name_H-M   'P 1'
#
loop_
_entity.id
_entity.type
_entity.pdbx_description
1 polymer ?
#
loop_
_entity_poly.entity_id
_entity_poly.type
_entity_poly.pdbx_seq_one_letter_code
_entity_poly.pdbx_strand_id
1 'polypeptide(L)'
;MNLTFLGCGGEIIKAYIISMIFVVVIIAVIFLGAYKFSSYAQYTEEYSYDLQEIKDGTYAIYHSVSSNTPSHNYDVITVCYNDQIHMFQGTVNIQQTNNKPYIEITAKPHINYGDEITVFIPKGTVEFADNVGLE
;
A
#
# COMPACT_ATOMS: atom_id res chain seq x y z
N MET A 1 -54.48 41.04 3.63
CA MET A 1 -53.16 40.63 3.19
C MET A 1 -53.26 40.04 1.80
N ASN A 2 -52.40 40.47 0.96
CA ASN A 2 -52.46 40.08 -0.43
C ASN A 2 -51.88 38.69 -0.63
N LEU A 3 -52.62 37.72 -1.14
CA LEU A 3 -52.19 36.37 -1.43
C LEU A 3 -51.03 36.33 -2.43
N THR A 4 -50.97 37.29 -3.34
CA THR A 4 -49.89 37.42 -4.30
C THR A 4 -48.54 37.71 -3.62
N PHE A 5 -48.55 38.52 -2.58
CA PHE A 5 -47.33 38.79 -1.79
C PHE A 5 -46.83 37.54 -1.06
N LEU A 6 -47.73 36.77 -0.47
CA LEU A 6 -47.39 35.50 0.15
C LEU A 6 -46.84 34.49 -0.88
N GLY A 7 -47.40 34.47 -2.08
CA GLY A 7 -46.92 33.63 -3.17
C GLY A 7 -45.52 34.00 -3.58
N CYS A 8 -45.16 35.25 -3.73
CA CYS A 8 -43.82 35.71 -4.04
C CYS A 8 -42.82 35.37 -2.92
N GLY A 9 -43.21 35.57 -1.67
CA GLY A 9 -42.39 35.20 -0.53
C GLY A 9 -42.17 33.69 -0.44
N GLY A 10 -43.24 32.91 -0.74
CA GLY A 10 -43.13 31.45 -0.77
C GLY A 10 -42.18 30.93 -1.88
N GLU A 11 -42.19 31.54 -3.05
CA GLU A 11 -41.28 31.19 -4.14
C GLU A 11 -39.84 31.53 -3.82
N ILE A 12 -39.57 32.66 -3.22
CA ILE A 12 -38.24 33.05 -2.76
C ILE A 12 -37.72 32.04 -1.70
N ILE A 13 -38.56 31.69 -0.75
CA ILE A 13 -38.24 30.71 0.28
C ILE A 13 -37.96 29.33 -0.33
N LYS A 14 -38.78 28.89 -1.29
CA LYS A 14 -38.59 27.64 -2.02
C LYS A 14 -37.26 27.64 -2.78
N ALA A 15 -36.95 28.71 -3.49
CA ALA A 15 -35.69 28.84 -4.21
C ALA A 15 -34.49 28.79 -3.26
N TYR A 16 -34.57 29.42 -2.11
CA TYR A 16 -33.56 29.41 -1.08
C TYR A 16 -33.38 28.02 -0.49
N ILE A 17 -34.45 27.31 -0.19
CA ILE A 17 -34.40 25.93 0.32
C ILE A 17 -33.80 24.99 -0.71
N ILE A 18 -34.19 25.10 -1.98
CA ILE A 18 -33.62 24.29 -3.05
C ILE A 18 -32.12 24.56 -3.19
N SER A 19 -31.70 25.82 -3.14
CA SER A 19 -30.28 26.20 -3.17
C SER A 19 -29.52 25.64 -1.98
N MET A 20 -30.09 25.70 -0.78
CA MET A 20 -29.47 25.11 0.42
C MET A 20 -29.32 23.60 0.31
N ILE A 21 -30.32 22.89 -0.17
CA ILE A 21 -30.27 21.45 -0.41
C ILE A 21 -29.18 21.12 -1.41
N PHE A 22 -29.04 21.88 -2.48
CA PHE A 22 -28.01 21.69 -3.50
C PHE A 22 -26.62 21.82 -2.92
N VAL A 23 -26.41 22.85 -2.11
CA VAL A 23 -25.09 23.05 -1.43
C VAL A 23 -24.78 21.89 -0.49
N VAL A 24 -25.77 21.45 0.29
CA VAL A 24 -25.56 20.31 1.21
C VAL A 24 -25.22 19.04 0.45
N VAL A 25 -25.91 18.78 -0.67
CA VAL A 25 -25.61 17.61 -1.51
C VAL A 25 -24.20 17.69 -2.09
N ILE A 26 -23.77 18.85 -2.58
CA ILE A 26 -22.41 19.04 -3.09
C ILE A 26 -21.37 18.78 -2.01
N ILE A 27 -21.57 19.33 -0.82
CA ILE A 27 -20.69 19.11 0.32
C ILE A 27 -20.62 17.62 0.69
N ALA A 28 -21.77 16.94 0.74
CA ALA A 28 -21.82 15.51 1.02
C ALA A 28 -21.07 14.68 -0.02
N VAL A 29 -21.18 15.01 -1.30
CA VAL A 29 -20.45 14.34 -2.38
C VAL A 29 -18.94 14.55 -2.24
N ILE A 30 -18.52 15.77 -1.90
CA ILE A 30 -17.10 16.08 -1.68
C ILE A 30 -16.55 15.28 -0.50
N PHE A 31 -17.27 15.23 0.63
CA PHE A 31 -16.87 14.45 1.79
C PHE A 31 -16.78 12.95 1.51
N LEU A 32 -17.77 12.39 0.81
CA LEU A 32 -17.75 10.99 0.44
C LEU A 32 -16.58 10.67 -0.51
N GLY A 33 -16.30 11.54 -1.47
CA GLY A 33 -15.17 11.40 -2.37
C GLY A 33 -13.84 11.46 -1.62
N ALA A 34 -13.67 12.42 -0.73
CA ALA A 34 -12.48 12.56 0.10
C ALA A 34 -12.30 11.35 1.03
N TYR A 35 -13.36 10.87 1.64
CA TYR A 35 -13.33 9.68 2.50
C TYR A 35 -12.89 8.44 1.72
N LYS A 36 -13.48 8.20 0.56
CA LYS A 36 -13.09 7.06 -0.29
C LYS A 36 -11.64 7.17 -0.77
N PHE A 37 -11.21 8.35 -1.16
CA PHE A 37 -9.84 8.59 -1.58
C PHE A 37 -8.85 8.35 -0.44
N SER A 38 -9.14 8.85 0.75
CA SER A 38 -8.30 8.62 1.94
C SER A 38 -8.25 7.14 2.31
N SER A 39 -9.39 6.46 2.32
CA SER A 39 -9.46 5.02 2.56
C SER A 39 -8.67 4.22 1.52
N TYR A 40 -8.78 4.60 0.26
CA TYR A 40 -8.06 3.96 -0.84
C TYR A 40 -6.54 4.18 -0.73
N ALA A 41 -6.11 5.38 -0.39
CA ALA A 41 -4.69 5.70 -0.21
C ALA A 41 -4.06 4.99 1.00
N GLN A 42 -4.86 4.63 2.00
CA GLN A 42 -4.42 3.88 3.18
C GLN A 42 -4.60 2.37 3.02
N TYR A 43 -5.15 1.91 1.91
CA TYR A 43 -5.37 0.50 1.67
C TYR A 43 -4.03 -0.22 1.56
N THR A 44 -3.85 -1.20 2.43
CA THR A 44 -2.68 -2.07 2.43
C THR A 44 -3.14 -3.52 2.41
N GLU A 45 -2.45 -4.35 1.66
CA GLU A 45 -2.65 -5.79 1.68
C GLU A 45 -1.48 -6.44 2.40
N GLU A 46 -1.78 -7.30 3.35
CA GLU A 46 -0.77 -8.05 4.10
C GLU A 46 -0.83 -9.51 3.72
N TYR A 47 0.32 -10.06 3.38
CA TYR A 47 0.49 -11.47 3.05
C TYR A 47 1.58 -12.06 3.93
N SER A 48 1.39 -13.30 4.32
CA SER A 48 2.39 -14.05 5.08
C SER A 48 2.53 -15.45 4.50
N TYR A 49 3.77 -15.89 4.30
CA TYR A 49 4.08 -17.20 3.74
C TYR A 49 5.21 -17.86 4.50
N ASP A 50 5.06 -19.16 4.81
CA ASP A 50 6.15 -19.95 5.36
C ASP A 50 7.21 -20.19 4.29
N LEU A 51 8.48 -20.04 4.66
CA LEU A 51 9.59 -20.16 3.73
C LEU A 51 10.14 -21.58 3.69
N GLN A 52 10.57 -21.98 2.50
CA GLN A 52 11.29 -23.20 2.21
C GLN A 52 12.75 -22.89 1.91
N GLU A 53 13.63 -23.84 2.10
CA GLU A 53 15.04 -23.69 1.72
C GLU A 53 15.17 -23.54 0.19
N ILE A 54 15.94 -22.55 -0.22
CA ILE A 54 16.35 -22.37 -1.63
C ILE A 54 17.46 -23.35 -1.94
N LYS A 55 18.41 -23.46 -1.02
CA LYS A 55 19.53 -24.40 -1.01
C LYS A 55 19.88 -24.70 0.44
N ASP A 56 20.72 -25.67 0.68
CA ASP A 56 21.05 -26.13 2.03
C ASP A 56 21.43 -24.98 2.96
N GLY A 57 20.59 -24.76 3.98
CA GLY A 57 20.81 -23.74 5.00
C GLY A 57 20.45 -22.30 4.62
N THR A 58 19.95 -22.08 3.41
CA THR A 58 19.61 -20.72 2.94
C THR A 58 18.13 -20.60 2.64
N TYR A 59 17.44 -19.70 3.34
CA TYR A 59 16.02 -19.42 3.13
C TYR A 59 15.75 -18.15 2.32
N ALA A 60 16.72 -17.25 2.24
CA ALA A 60 16.55 -16.00 1.51
C ALA A 60 17.89 -15.55 0.92
N ILE A 61 17.82 -14.94 -0.25
CA ILE A 61 18.96 -14.28 -0.90
C ILE A 61 18.61 -12.82 -1.06
N TYR A 62 19.40 -11.96 -0.43
CA TYR A 62 19.21 -10.52 -0.43
C TYR A 62 20.26 -9.84 -1.29
N HIS A 63 19.85 -8.88 -2.10
CA HIS A 63 20.79 -7.97 -2.72
C HIS A 63 20.16 -6.56 -2.86
N SER A 64 21.02 -5.58 -2.79
CA SER A 64 20.64 -4.18 -2.97
C SER A 64 21.02 -3.74 -4.36
N VAL A 65 20.10 -3.14 -5.06
CA VAL A 65 20.34 -2.57 -6.38
C VAL A 65 20.43 -1.07 -6.25
N SER A 66 21.59 -0.52 -6.60
CA SER A 66 21.78 0.93 -6.65
C SER A 66 21.94 1.38 -8.09
N SER A 67 21.25 2.44 -8.46
CA SER A 67 21.43 3.10 -9.74
C SER A 67 22.14 4.43 -9.56
N ASN A 68 22.65 4.98 -10.67
CA ASN A 68 23.27 6.31 -10.66
C ASN A 68 22.28 7.44 -10.29
N THR A 69 20.99 7.12 -10.26
CA THR A 69 19.93 8.03 -9.83
C THR A 69 19.47 7.61 -8.43
N PRO A 70 19.67 8.44 -7.39
CA PRO A 70 19.36 8.04 -6.00
C PRO A 70 17.91 7.60 -5.78
N SER A 71 16.99 8.07 -6.62
CA SER A 71 15.56 7.72 -6.55
C SER A 71 15.25 6.30 -7.04
N HIS A 72 16.23 5.56 -7.56
CA HIS A 72 16.05 4.22 -8.12
C HIS A 72 16.75 3.12 -7.33
N ASN A 73 17.19 3.43 -6.10
CA ASN A 73 17.74 2.43 -5.22
C ASN A 73 16.61 1.57 -4.66
N TYR A 74 16.77 0.26 -4.71
CA TYR A 74 15.82 -0.68 -4.14
C TYR A 74 16.52 -1.96 -3.71
N ASP A 75 15.85 -2.68 -2.85
CA ASP A 75 16.32 -3.99 -2.39
C ASP A 75 15.53 -5.09 -3.10
N VAL A 76 16.17 -6.21 -3.32
CA VAL A 76 15.54 -7.41 -3.85
C VAL A 76 15.79 -8.56 -2.88
N ILE A 77 14.73 -9.29 -2.58
CA ILE A 77 14.78 -10.49 -1.79
C ILE A 77 14.23 -11.67 -2.60
N THR A 78 14.98 -12.76 -2.65
CA THR A 78 14.57 -14.00 -3.28
C THR A 78 14.29 -15.03 -2.20
N VAL A 79 13.11 -15.59 -2.23
CA VAL A 79 12.64 -16.59 -1.28
C VAL A 79 11.95 -17.74 -2.00
N CYS A 80 11.74 -18.84 -1.31
CA CYS A 80 11.00 -19.98 -1.83
C CYS A 80 9.81 -20.28 -0.93
N TYR A 81 8.63 -20.34 -1.50
CA TYR A 81 7.44 -20.85 -0.83
C TYR A 81 6.49 -21.46 -1.85
N ASN A 82 5.64 -22.39 -1.39
CA ASN A 82 4.73 -23.14 -2.28
C ASN A 82 5.48 -23.83 -3.44
N ASP A 83 6.70 -24.33 -3.17
CA ASP A 83 7.56 -25.00 -4.14
C ASP A 83 7.99 -24.14 -5.34
N GLN A 84 7.91 -22.82 -5.19
CA GLN A 84 8.31 -21.85 -6.23
C GLN A 84 9.22 -20.78 -5.66
N ILE A 85 10.15 -20.33 -6.48
CA ILE A 85 11.04 -19.22 -6.16
C ILE A 85 10.35 -17.92 -6.53
N HIS A 86 10.34 -16.99 -5.58
CA HIS A 86 9.74 -15.67 -5.73
C HIS A 86 10.77 -14.59 -5.48
N MET A 87 10.73 -13.54 -6.27
CA MET A 87 11.56 -12.36 -6.10
C MET A 87 10.68 -11.17 -5.80
N PHE A 88 10.99 -10.46 -4.72
CA PHE A 88 10.28 -9.25 -4.32
C PHE A 88 11.21 -8.06 -4.34
N GLN A 89 10.71 -6.95 -4.84
CA GLN A 89 11.43 -5.70 -4.93
C GLN A 89 10.74 -4.65 -4.07
N GLY A 90 11.50 -3.95 -3.25
CA GLY A 90 10.96 -2.91 -2.39
C GLY A 90 11.88 -2.61 -1.22
N THR A 91 11.30 -2.23 -0.10
CA THR A 91 12.03 -2.05 1.17
C THR A 91 12.07 -3.38 1.90
N VAL A 92 13.26 -3.93 2.09
CA VAL A 92 13.45 -5.24 2.70
C VAL A 92 14.03 -5.09 4.10
N ASN A 93 13.35 -5.68 5.08
CA ASN A 93 13.82 -5.80 6.45
C ASN A 93 14.05 -7.27 6.77
N ILE A 94 15.19 -7.58 7.37
CA ILE A 94 15.54 -8.95 7.76
C ILE A 94 15.59 -8.99 9.28
N GLN A 95 14.77 -9.85 9.87
CA GLN A 95 14.69 -10.03 11.32
C GLN A 95 14.99 -11.48 11.68
N GLN A 96 15.57 -11.68 12.84
CA GLN A 96 15.82 -13.00 13.37
C GLN A 96 14.61 -13.52 14.13
N THR A 97 14.32 -14.80 13.94
CA THR A 97 13.28 -15.51 14.68
C THR A 97 13.80 -16.84 15.18
N ASN A 98 13.26 -17.30 16.29
CA ASN A 98 13.48 -18.67 16.77
C ASN A 98 12.42 -19.66 16.27
N ASN A 99 11.42 -19.15 15.56
CA ASN A 99 10.33 -19.92 14.95
C ASN A 99 10.71 -20.34 13.53
N LYS A 100 9.78 -21.04 12.87
CA LYS A 100 9.95 -21.36 11.45
C LYS A 100 10.13 -20.09 10.63
N PRO A 101 11.00 -20.10 9.61
CA PRO A 101 11.18 -18.94 8.75
C PRO A 101 9.89 -18.60 7.99
N TYR A 102 9.59 -17.31 7.90
CA TYR A 102 8.44 -16.83 7.16
C TYR A 102 8.69 -15.42 6.63
N ILE A 103 7.93 -15.02 5.65
CA ILE A 103 7.96 -13.69 5.05
C ILE A 103 6.61 -13.00 5.28
N GLU A 104 6.67 -11.72 5.61
CA GLU A 104 5.51 -10.84 5.64
C GLU A 104 5.69 -9.77 4.56
N ILE A 105 4.67 -9.60 3.75
CA ILE A 105 4.66 -8.62 2.67
C ILE A 105 3.50 -7.66 2.92
N THR A 106 3.82 -6.38 3.04
CA THR A 106 2.81 -5.33 3.09
C THR A 106 2.81 -4.62 1.75
N ALA A 107 1.82 -4.92 0.94
CA ALA A 107 1.65 -4.31 -0.37
C ALA A 107 0.85 -3.02 -0.26
N LYS A 108 1.36 -1.96 -0.86
CA LYS A 108 0.72 -0.64 -0.93
C LYS A 108 0.46 -0.30 -2.39
N PRO A 109 -0.57 -0.90 -3.01
CA PRO A 109 -0.74 -0.85 -4.47
C PRO A 109 -0.98 0.55 -5.04
N HIS A 110 -1.31 1.52 -4.20
CA HIS A 110 -1.64 2.87 -4.62
C HIS A 110 -0.56 3.91 -4.29
N ILE A 111 0.56 3.47 -3.76
CA ILE A 111 1.69 4.34 -3.39
C ILE A 111 2.91 3.86 -4.15
N ASN A 112 3.56 4.75 -4.88
CA ASN A 112 4.72 4.43 -5.71
C ASN A 112 6.02 4.17 -4.92
N TYR A 113 5.92 3.83 -3.65
CA TYR A 113 7.09 3.60 -2.79
C TYR A 113 7.50 2.13 -2.71
N GLY A 114 6.82 1.27 -3.44
CA GLY A 114 7.08 -0.16 -3.40
C GLY A 114 6.50 -0.85 -2.16
N ASP A 115 6.65 -2.15 -2.14
CA ASP A 115 6.17 -2.96 -1.04
C ASP A 115 7.15 -2.95 0.13
N GLU A 116 6.63 -3.08 1.34
CA GLU A 116 7.45 -3.35 2.52
C GLU A 116 7.49 -4.86 2.75
N ILE A 117 8.70 -5.39 2.80
CA ILE A 117 8.93 -6.83 2.92
C ILE A 117 9.75 -7.09 4.16
N THR A 118 9.23 -7.87 5.09
CA THR A 118 9.97 -8.29 6.27
C THR A 118 10.15 -9.80 6.23
N VAL A 119 11.40 -10.24 6.30
CA VAL A 119 11.75 -11.66 6.29
C VAL A 119 12.19 -12.05 7.69
N PHE A 120 11.54 -13.05 8.26
CA PHE A 120 11.85 -13.60 9.58
C PHE A 120 12.53 -14.94 9.41
N ILE A 121 13.79 -15.01 9.76
CA ILE A 121 14.62 -16.20 9.51
C ILE A 121 15.50 -16.51 10.70
N PRO A 122 15.91 -17.78 10.88
CA PRO A 122 16.92 -18.14 11.85
C PRO A 122 18.26 -17.47 11.52
N LYS A 123 19.07 -17.24 12.53
CA LYS A 123 20.37 -16.61 12.37
C LYS A 123 21.25 -17.38 11.39
N GLY A 124 21.87 -16.70 10.45
CA GLY A 124 22.82 -17.27 9.51
C GLY A 124 22.23 -17.94 8.28
N THR A 125 20.91 -17.79 8.05
CA THR A 125 20.20 -18.43 6.92
C THR A 125 19.94 -17.50 5.74
N VAL A 126 20.46 -16.29 5.77
CA VAL A 126 20.41 -15.33 4.64
C VAL A 126 21.74 -15.32 3.94
N GLU A 127 21.70 -15.41 2.64
CA GLU A 127 22.86 -15.12 1.79
C GLU A 127 22.73 -13.68 1.25
N PHE A 128 23.80 -12.92 1.43
CA PHE A 128 23.90 -11.59 0.85
C PHE A 128 24.63 -11.72 -0.49
N ALA A 129 23.90 -11.57 -1.58
CA ALA A 129 24.52 -11.54 -2.89
C ALA A 129 25.23 -10.20 -3.08
N ASP A 130 26.49 -10.25 -3.53
CA ASP A 130 27.18 -9.06 -3.99
C ASP A 130 26.39 -8.42 -5.13
N ASN A 131 26.48 -7.10 -5.27
CA ASN A 131 25.91 -6.37 -6.39
C ASN A 131 26.50 -6.90 -7.70
N VAL A 132 25.99 -8.02 -8.14
CA VAL A 132 26.25 -8.48 -9.49
C VAL A 132 25.36 -7.64 -10.37
N GLY A 133 25.98 -6.71 -11.08
CA GLY A 133 25.29 -5.79 -11.92
C GLY A 133 24.09 -6.38 -12.65
N LEU A 134 22.94 -5.99 -12.19
CA LEU A 134 21.84 -5.80 -13.09
C LEU A 134 22.15 -4.52 -13.89
N GLU A 135 23.20 -4.63 -14.64
CA GLU A 135 23.51 -3.61 -15.63
C GLU A 135 22.47 -3.67 -16.76
#